data_40bab59a8ccb7a605d9998453e7a8d76
#
_entry.id   40bab59a8ccb7a605d9998453e7a8d76
#
_cell.length_a   1.000
_cell.length_b   1.000
_cell.length_c   1.000
_cell.angle_alpha   90.00
_cell.angle_beta   90.00
_cell.angle_gamma   90.00
#
_symmetry.space_group_name_H-M   'P 1'
#
loop_
_entity.id
_entity.type
_entity.pdbx_description
1 polymer ?
#
loop_
_entity_poly.entity_id
_entity_poly.type
_entity_poly.pdbx_seq_one_letter_code
_entity_poly.pdbx_strand_id
1 'polypeptide(L)' 'MSPKTGMPRSQVTLVLVALVALVIVAWLLTR' A
#
# COMPACT_ATOMS: atom_id res chain seq x y z
N MET A 1 -19.46 5.20 -7.08
CA MET A 1 -18.16 5.76 -7.25
C MET A 1 -17.79 5.91 -8.71
N SER A 2 -17.19 6.99 -9.04
CA SER A 2 -16.86 7.25 -10.42
C SER A 2 -15.54 6.56 -10.79
N PRO A 3 -15.49 5.88 -11.93
CA PRO A 3 -14.24 5.27 -12.37
C PRO A 3 -13.15 6.29 -12.66
N LYS A 4 -13.55 7.52 -12.89
CA LYS A 4 -12.56 8.55 -13.19
C LYS A 4 -11.76 8.94 -11.97
N THR A 5 -12.29 8.66 -10.79
CA THR A 5 -11.58 8.97 -9.57
C THR A 5 -10.62 7.86 -9.18
N GLY A 6 -10.52 6.84 -10.01
CA GLY A 6 -9.59 5.78 -9.73
C GLY A 6 -8.16 6.29 -9.64
N MET A 7 -7.39 5.69 -8.78
CA MET A 7 -6.00 6.08 -8.63
C MET A 7 -5.19 5.61 -9.83
N PRO A 8 -4.16 6.36 -10.21
CA PRO A 8 -3.25 5.90 -11.23
C PRO A 8 -2.51 4.65 -10.78
N ARG A 9 -2.05 3.88 -11.73
CA ARG A 9 -1.39 2.62 -11.42
C ARG A 9 -0.19 2.83 -10.51
N SER A 10 0.57 3.88 -10.73
CA SER A 10 1.72 4.17 -9.89
C SER A 10 1.32 4.43 -8.45
N GLN A 11 0.18 5.05 -8.25
CA GLN A 11 -0.31 5.33 -6.90
C GLN A 11 -0.70 4.02 -6.20
N VAL A 12 -1.35 3.14 -6.94
CA VAL A 12 -1.74 1.85 -6.38
C VAL A 12 -0.49 1.07 -5.96
N THR A 13 0.53 1.08 -6.81
CA THR A 13 1.77 0.41 -6.49
C THR A 13 2.41 0.98 -5.23
N LEU A 14 2.41 2.30 -5.10
CA LEU A 14 2.98 2.93 -3.92
C LEU A 14 2.23 2.53 -2.65
N VAL A 15 0.91 2.48 -2.73
CA VAL A 15 0.09 2.08 -1.58
C VAL A 15 0.39 0.64 -1.20
N LEU A 16 0.49 -0.24 -2.19
CA LEU A 16 0.78 -1.63 -1.93
C LEU A 16 2.16 -1.80 -1.29
N VAL A 17 3.14 -1.10 -1.81
CA VAL A 17 4.49 -1.17 -1.24
C VAL A 17 4.48 -0.66 0.20
N ALA A 18 3.78 0.44 0.45
CA ALA A 18 3.68 0.98 1.79
C ALA A 18 3.05 -0.01 2.76
N LEU A 19 1.97 -0.67 2.32
CA LEU A 19 1.31 -1.66 3.16
C LEU A 19 2.23 -2.84 3.46
N VAL A 20 2.91 -3.33 2.45
CA VAL A 20 3.84 -4.44 2.63
C VAL A 20 4.95 -4.04 3.59
N ALA A 21 5.49 -2.85 3.42
CA ALA A 21 6.54 -2.37 4.30
C ALA A 21 6.05 -2.29 5.75
N LEU A 22 4.84 -1.80 5.95
CA LEU A 22 4.26 -1.73 7.29
C LEU A 22 4.11 -3.10 7.91
N VAL A 23 3.65 -4.07 7.14
CA VAL A 23 3.50 -5.43 7.63
C VAL A 23 4.85 -5.99 8.05
N ILE A 24 5.86 -5.79 7.23
CA ILE A 24 7.21 -6.28 7.54
C ILE A 24 7.72 -5.65 8.83
N VAL A 25 7.59 -4.34 8.97
CA VAL A 25 8.03 -3.65 10.17
C VAL A 25 7.29 -4.16 11.39
N ALA A 26 5.98 -4.30 11.29
CA ALA A 26 5.17 -4.81 12.40
C ALA A 26 5.64 -6.21 12.79
N TRP A 27 5.91 -7.04 11.82
CA TRP A 27 6.41 -8.39 12.08
C TRP A 27 7.71 -8.35 12.85
N LEU A 28 8.64 -7.52 12.41
CA LEU A 28 9.94 -7.44 13.05
C LEU A 28 9.83 -6.91 14.47
N LEU A 29 8.90 -6.02 14.71
CA LEU A 29 8.72 -5.45 16.04
C LEU A 29 8.04 -6.42 17.01
N THR A 30 7.21 -7.31 16.48
CA THR A 30 6.48 -8.24 17.34
C THR A 30 7.13 -9.62 17.45
N ARG A 31 8.12 -9.90 16.65
CA ARG A 31 8.75 -11.22 16.71
C ARG A 31 9.75 -11.31 17.86
#